data_6a09251425006c83cd487b7e50333431
#
_entry.id   6a09251425006c83cd487b7e50333431
#
_cell.length_a   1.000
_cell.length_b   1.000
_cell.length_c   1.000
_cell.angle_alpha   90.00
_cell.angle_beta   90.00
_cell.angle_gamma   90.00
#
_symmetry.space_group_name_H-M   'P 1'
#
loop_
_entity.id
_entity.type
_entity.pdbx_description
1 polymer ?
#
loop_
_entity_poly.entity_id
_entity_poly.type
_entity_poly.pdbx_seq_one_letter_code
_entity_poly.pdbx_strand_id
1 'polypeptide(L)'
;MNNQVKQHAYQAIKNAKLVSVPFPHIYVEKVLPDEFYSELLDKLPPDNDYDIYPAPYEQRHYIQLSPSRTAKLTEAVSQFWKEFEAWIHSQEFLEVLVEKFGKRLQVNYKYREKDLVKNAVSDECVRVSPRSLLVRDYQNFALGPHTDSESKFIVGAFYFPKDDSLRDFGTSIYTPKDPAVTSWPSPHMKHEDFNRVKTFENRPNTMLVFMKTDHSWHGVERKQHSNVGRDVLFWIPQIGAAAGAEIPLQLPKRWFSKPSFIDRLTTKIGV
;
A
#
# COMPACT_ATOMS: atom_id res chain seq x y z
N MET A 1 14.97 11.64 -9.05
CA MET A 1 13.76 11.34 -9.87
C MET A 1 13.22 12.62 -10.50
N ASN A 2 12.99 12.57 -11.81
CA ASN A 2 12.63 13.75 -12.58
C ASN A 2 11.15 14.16 -12.34
N ASN A 3 10.87 15.47 -12.44
CA ASN A 3 9.53 16.01 -12.16
C ASN A 3 8.44 15.49 -13.11
N GLN A 4 8.78 15.20 -14.36
CA GLN A 4 7.84 14.69 -15.35
C GLN A 4 7.29 13.30 -14.96
N VAL A 5 8.13 12.41 -14.43
CA VAL A 5 7.71 11.08 -13.91
C VAL A 5 6.75 11.25 -12.72
N LYS A 6 7.07 12.16 -11.80
CA LYS A 6 6.22 12.44 -10.63
C LYS A 6 4.85 12.96 -11.06
N GLN A 7 4.80 13.94 -11.94
CA GLN A 7 3.54 14.53 -12.42
C GLN A 7 2.68 13.53 -13.18
N HIS A 8 3.29 12.65 -13.99
CA HIS A 8 2.58 11.56 -14.66
C HIS A 8 1.89 10.65 -13.64
N ALA A 9 2.62 10.20 -12.62
CA ALA A 9 2.08 9.32 -11.58
C ALA A 9 0.95 10.01 -10.78
N TYR A 10 1.13 11.28 -10.42
CA TYR A 10 0.10 12.06 -9.72
C TYR A 10 -1.18 12.19 -10.55
N GLN A 11 -1.04 12.44 -11.84
CA GLN A 11 -2.19 12.54 -12.74
C GLN A 11 -2.89 11.17 -12.90
N ALA A 12 -2.13 10.08 -13.04
CA ALA A 12 -2.68 8.73 -13.11
C ALA A 12 -3.49 8.39 -11.84
N ILE A 13 -2.94 8.69 -10.66
CA ILE A 13 -3.62 8.49 -9.37
C ILE A 13 -4.90 9.37 -9.27
N LYS A 14 -4.83 10.65 -9.65
CA LYS A 14 -5.97 11.56 -9.62
C LYS A 14 -7.10 11.09 -10.54
N ASN A 15 -6.78 10.57 -11.71
CA ASN A 15 -7.74 10.11 -12.71
C ASN A 15 -8.32 8.72 -12.38
N ALA A 16 -7.65 7.88 -11.60
CA ALA A 16 -8.11 6.54 -11.30
C ALA A 16 -9.49 6.55 -10.64
N LYS A 17 -10.37 5.61 -11.02
CA LYS A 17 -11.71 5.49 -10.45
C LYS A 17 -11.64 5.05 -8.99
N LEU A 18 -12.21 5.85 -8.09
CA LEU A 18 -12.38 5.47 -6.69
C LEU A 18 -13.63 4.60 -6.52
N VAL A 19 -13.43 3.38 -6.05
CA VAL A 19 -14.47 2.40 -5.76
C VAL A 19 -14.63 2.30 -4.25
N SER A 20 -15.87 2.35 -3.74
CA SER A 20 -16.13 2.40 -2.30
C SER A 20 -16.49 1.03 -1.69
N VAL A 21 -16.81 0.02 -2.51
CA VAL A 21 -17.31 -1.29 -2.07
C VAL A 21 -16.33 -2.38 -2.49
N PRO A 22 -15.97 -3.34 -1.63
CA PRO A 22 -16.36 -3.51 -0.22
C PRO A 22 -15.71 -2.51 0.73
N PHE A 23 -14.65 -1.84 0.32
CA PHE A 23 -13.95 -0.75 1.03
C PHE A 23 -13.30 0.18 0.01
N PRO A 24 -12.96 1.43 0.39
CA PRO A 24 -12.40 2.39 -0.54
C PRO A 24 -11.06 1.94 -1.13
N HIS A 25 -10.99 1.85 -2.47
CA HIS A 25 -9.78 1.48 -3.21
C HIS A 25 -9.75 2.12 -4.60
N ILE A 26 -8.56 2.21 -5.17
CA ILE A 26 -8.29 2.54 -6.57
C ILE A 26 -7.35 1.50 -7.17
N TYR A 27 -7.49 1.24 -8.45
CA TYR A 27 -6.51 0.50 -9.25
C TYR A 27 -6.05 1.40 -10.39
N VAL A 28 -4.78 1.71 -10.39
CA VAL A 28 -4.15 2.67 -11.31
C VAL A 28 -3.40 1.88 -12.37
N GLU A 29 -3.72 2.11 -13.63
CA GLU A 29 -2.97 1.57 -14.77
C GLU A 29 -2.00 2.62 -15.30
N LYS A 30 -0.86 2.18 -15.84
CA LYS A 30 0.22 3.05 -16.35
C LYS A 30 0.61 4.12 -15.33
N VAL A 31 0.86 3.71 -14.10
CA VAL A 31 1.18 4.62 -12.99
C VAL A 31 2.50 5.38 -13.21
N LEU A 32 3.41 4.83 -14.00
CA LEU A 32 4.68 5.44 -14.38
C LEU A 32 4.74 5.63 -15.91
N PRO A 33 5.53 6.55 -16.46
CA PRO A 33 5.85 6.55 -17.89
C PRO A 33 6.45 5.21 -18.31
N ASP A 34 6.13 4.73 -19.51
CA ASP A 34 6.55 3.39 -19.96
C ASP A 34 8.07 3.25 -20.01
N GLU A 35 8.82 4.29 -20.40
CA GLU A 35 10.28 4.32 -20.41
C GLU A 35 10.85 4.21 -18.99
N PHE A 36 10.27 4.93 -18.04
CA PHE A 36 10.70 4.86 -16.64
C PHE A 36 10.36 3.51 -16.02
N TYR A 37 9.23 2.91 -16.39
CA TYR A 37 8.87 1.56 -15.95
C TYR A 37 9.85 0.51 -16.46
N SER A 38 10.28 0.63 -17.72
CA SER A 38 11.32 -0.24 -18.29
C SER A 38 12.64 -0.11 -17.52
N GLU A 39 13.09 1.12 -17.26
CA GLU A 39 14.26 1.39 -16.43
C GLU A 39 14.13 0.77 -15.03
N LEU A 40 12.96 0.90 -14.39
CA LEU A 40 12.69 0.32 -13.08
C LEU A 40 12.88 -1.20 -13.08
N LEU A 41 12.40 -1.90 -14.10
CA LEU A 41 12.56 -3.35 -14.22
C LEU A 41 14.05 -3.76 -14.32
N ASP A 42 14.86 -2.98 -15.04
CA ASP A 42 16.30 -3.19 -15.15
C ASP A 42 17.06 -2.88 -13.84
N LYS A 43 16.42 -2.12 -12.92
CA LYS A 43 16.97 -1.76 -11.61
C LYS A 43 16.39 -2.58 -10.46
N LEU A 44 15.57 -3.61 -10.74
CA LEU A 44 15.18 -4.55 -9.69
C LEU A 44 16.41 -5.22 -9.08
N PRO A 45 16.56 -5.25 -7.75
CA PRO A 45 17.70 -5.91 -7.12
C PRO A 45 17.77 -7.41 -7.46
N PRO A 46 18.95 -7.99 -7.57
CA PRO A 46 19.11 -9.44 -7.74
C PRO A 46 18.66 -10.19 -6.46
N ASP A 47 18.33 -11.47 -6.61
CA ASP A 47 17.78 -12.31 -5.53
C ASP A 47 18.62 -12.30 -4.25
N ASN A 48 19.94 -12.25 -4.39
CA ASN A 48 20.88 -12.26 -3.25
C ASN A 48 20.81 -11.00 -2.38
N ASP A 49 20.19 -9.94 -2.86
CA ASP A 49 20.03 -8.69 -2.11
C ASP A 49 18.78 -8.71 -1.21
N TYR A 50 17.89 -9.70 -1.39
CA TYR A 50 16.70 -9.83 -0.59
C TYR A 50 16.94 -10.68 0.66
N ASP A 51 16.34 -10.28 1.76
CA ASP A 51 16.23 -11.09 2.97
C ASP A 51 15.03 -12.05 2.83
N ILE A 52 15.12 -13.24 3.41
CA ILE A 52 14.01 -14.19 3.45
C ILE A 52 13.04 -13.79 4.56
N TYR A 53 11.75 -13.74 4.26
CA TYR A 53 10.73 -13.45 5.29
C TYR A 53 10.65 -14.59 6.31
N PRO A 54 10.41 -14.29 7.61
CA PRO A 54 10.28 -15.33 8.62
C PRO A 54 9.13 -16.31 8.36
N ALA A 55 9.25 -17.51 8.89
CA ALA A 55 8.20 -18.51 8.87
C ALA A 55 6.84 -17.94 9.36
N PRO A 56 5.72 -18.32 8.73
CA PRO A 56 5.54 -19.33 7.66
C PRO A 56 5.57 -18.73 6.23
N TYR A 57 6.23 -17.61 6.01
CA TYR A 57 6.19 -16.85 4.75
C TYR A 57 7.54 -16.84 4.01
N GLU A 58 8.31 -17.92 4.10
CA GLU A 58 9.66 -18.02 3.52
C GLU A 58 9.68 -17.91 1.98
N GLN A 59 8.52 -18.11 1.33
CA GLN A 59 8.38 -17.89 -0.12
C GLN A 59 8.33 -16.39 -0.48
N ARG A 60 8.29 -15.51 0.50
CA ARG A 60 8.45 -14.07 0.33
C ARG A 60 9.86 -13.67 0.67
N HIS A 61 10.55 -13.08 -0.28
CA HIS A 61 11.79 -12.38 -0.05
C HIS A 61 11.52 -10.87 -0.01
N TYR A 62 12.30 -10.10 0.76
CA TYR A 62 12.01 -8.67 0.91
C TYR A 62 13.25 -7.81 1.10
N ILE A 63 13.11 -6.55 0.70
CA ILE A 63 14.00 -5.45 1.06
C ILE A 63 13.14 -4.36 1.70
N GLN A 64 13.35 -4.06 2.98
CA GLN A 64 12.77 -2.85 3.54
C GLN A 64 13.60 -1.67 3.05
N LEU A 65 13.01 -0.85 2.19
CA LEU A 65 13.69 0.33 1.67
C LEU A 65 13.96 1.32 2.82
N SER A 66 15.21 1.68 2.94
CA SER A 66 15.73 2.67 3.89
C SER A 66 17.09 3.16 3.38
N PRO A 67 17.54 4.36 3.75
CA PRO A 67 18.85 4.85 3.32
C PRO A 67 20.00 3.88 3.61
N SER A 68 19.99 3.22 4.77
CA SER A 68 21.01 2.24 5.17
C SER A 68 20.93 0.92 4.37
N ARG A 69 19.73 0.51 3.94
CA ARG A 69 19.55 -0.74 3.18
C ARG A 69 19.83 -0.53 1.70
N THR A 70 19.35 0.56 1.12
CA THR A 70 19.63 0.91 -0.28
C THR A 70 21.11 1.16 -0.54
N ALA A 71 21.85 1.69 0.44
CA ALA A 71 23.30 1.89 0.34
C ALA A 71 24.13 0.58 0.20
N LYS A 72 23.53 -0.59 0.50
CA LYS A 72 24.18 -1.91 0.36
C LYS A 72 23.99 -2.51 -1.03
N LEU A 73 23.12 -1.96 -1.84
CA LEU A 73 22.89 -2.39 -3.23
C LEU A 73 24.05 -1.94 -4.13
N THR A 74 24.19 -2.52 -5.32
CA THR A 74 25.15 -2.03 -6.30
C THR A 74 24.88 -0.55 -6.62
N GLU A 75 25.91 0.22 -6.96
CA GLU A 75 25.81 1.68 -7.06
C GLU A 75 24.65 2.16 -7.95
N ALA A 76 24.52 1.61 -9.16
CA ALA A 76 23.47 2.00 -10.10
C ALA A 76 22.05 1.64 -9.62
N VAL A 77 21.89 0.52 -8.89
CA VAL A 77 20.62 0.09 -8.29
C VAL A 77 20.34 0.91 -7.04
N SER A 78 21.36 1.14 -6.22
CA SER A 78 21.29 1.95 -5.00
C SER A 78 20.80 3.37 -5.29
N GLN A 79 21.38 4.05 -6.28
CA GLN A 79 21.00 5.42 -6.62
C GLN A 79 19.53 5.50 -7.09
N PHE A 80 19.11 4.57 -7.96
CA PHE A 80 17.73 4.50 -8.45
C PHE A 80 16.73 4.34 -7.28
N TRP A 81 16.97 3.35 -6.42
CA TRP A 81 16.04 3.07 -5.31
C TRP A 81 16.05 4.14 -4.22
N LYS A 82 17.16 4.82 -3.98
CA LYS A 82 17.19 6.01 -3.10
C LYS A 82 16.31 7.14 -3.64
N GLU A 83 16.39 7.41 -4.93
CA GLU A 83 15.57 8.46 -5.55
C GLU A 83 14.09 8.09 -5.59
N PHE A 84 13.78 6.82 -5.89
CA PHE A 84 12.42 6.31 -5.91
C PHE A 84 11.80 6.34 -4.50
N GLU A 85 12.54 5.85 -3.49
CA GLU A 85 12.14 5.91 -2.09
C GLU A 85 11.88 7.34 -1.64
N ALA A 86 12.83 8.25 -1.87
CA ALA A 86 12.69 9.67 -1.50
C ALA A 86 11.43 10.30 -2.11
N TRP A 87 11.05 9.90 -3.32
CA TRP A 87 9.82 10.39 -3.95
C TRP A 87 8.57 9.82 -3.29
N ILE A 88 8.43 8.50 -3.17
CA ILE A 88 7.23 7.90 -2.57
C ILE A 88 7.10 8.18 -1.07
N HIS A 89 8.21 8.55 -0.41
CA HIS A 89 8.24 9.01 0.98
C HIS A 89 8.10 10.54 1.10
N SER A 90 7.81 11.26 0.02
CA SER A 90 7.63 12.70 0.07
C SER A 90 6.26 13.10 0.59
N GLN A 91 6.18 14.29 1.16
CA GLN A 91 4.92 14.93 1.58
C GLN A 91 3.95 15.05 0.40
N GLU A 92 4.45 15.42 -0.78
CA GLU A 92 3.66 15.59 -1.99
C GLU A 92 2.98 14.27 -2.44
N PHE A 93 3.71 13.15 -2.44
CA PHE A 93 3.14 11.84 -2.78
C PHE A 93 2.04 11.42 -1.80
N LEU A 94 2.28 11.64 -0.50
CA LEU A 94 1.29 11.37 0.54
C LEU A 94 0.02 12.20 0.33
N GLU A 95 0.16 13.50 0.06
CA GLU A 95 -0.97 14.41 -0.11
C GLU A 95 -1.85 14.03 -1.31
N VAL A 96 -1.25 13.66 -2.45
CA VAL A 96 -2.00 13.21 -3.62
C VAL A 96 -2.91 12.01 -3.30
N LEU A 97 -2.41 11.04 -2.53
CA LEU A 97 -3.20 9.87 -2.13
C LEU A 97 -4.25 10.21 -1.06
N VAL A 98 -3.89 11.04 -0.08
CA VAL A 98 -4.83 11.50 0.94
C VAL A 98 -5.98 12.30 0.34
N GLU A 99 -5.69 13.20 -0.59
CA GLU A 99 -6.71 13.96 -1.33
C GLU A 99 -7.62 13.05 -2.15
N LYS A 100 -7.05 12.00 -2.77
CA LYS A 100 -7.81 11.03 -3.57
C LYS A 100 -8.89 10.32 -2.75
N PHE A 101 -8.59 9.95 -1.51
CA PHE A 101 -9.56 9.31 -0.63
C PHE A 101 -10.42 10.33 0.13
N GLY A 102 -9.93 11.54 0.34
CA GLY A 102 -10.67 12.68 0.85
C GLY A 102 -11.45 12.42 2.13
N LYS A 103 -12.72 12.80 2.16
CA LYS A 103 -13.62 12.66 3.33
C LYS A 103 -13.78 11.22 3.83
N ARG A 104 -13.50 10.20 3.01
CA ARG A 104 -13.57 8.79 3.43
C ARG A 104 -12.55 8.46 4.52
N LEU A 105 -11.39 9.14 4.53
CA LEU A 105 -10.42 9.02 5.62
C LEU A 105 -11.01 9.47 6.96
N GLN A 106 -11.74 10.58 6.98
CA GLN A 106 -12.36 11.12 8.21
C GLN A 106 -13.35 10.14 8.83
N VAL A 107 -14.16 9.47 8.01
CA VAL A 107 -15.18 8.53 8.49
C VAL A 107 -14.54 7.32 9.18
N ASN A 108 -13.44 6.82 8.65
CA ASN A 108 -12.78 5.61 9.17
C ASN A 108 -11.95 5.86 10.42
N TYR A 109 -11.51 7.09 10.67
CA TYR A 109 -10.65 7.43 11.81
C TYR A 109 -11.40 7.86 13.08
N LYS A 110 -12.70 7.96 13.04
CA LYS A 110 -13.56 8.34 14.17
C LYS A 110 -13.31 7.54 15.46
N TYR A 111 -12.84 6.31 15.35
CA TYR A 111 -12.66 5.40 16.47
C TYR A 111 -11.23 5.32 17.01
N ARG A 112 -10.26 5.94 16.33
CA ARG A 112 -8.83 5.81 16.62
C ARG A 112 -8.25 6.91 17.50
N GLU A 113 -9.02 7.96 17.78
CA GLU A 113 -8.53 9.11 18.55
C GLU A 113 -7.96 8.77 19.93
N LYS A 114 -8.34 7.62 20.51
CA LYS A 114 -7.97 7.32 21.90
C LYS A 114 -6.57 6.72 22.06
N ASP A 115 -6.10 5.88 21.14
CA ASP A 115 -4.94 5.04 21.39
C ASP A 115 -3.71 5.31 20.48
N LEU A 116 -3.92 5.57 19.19
CA LEU A 116 -2.82 5.80 18.25
C LEU A 116 -2.42 7.28 18.15
N VAL A 117 -3.34 8.17 18.43
CA VAL A 117 -3.21 9.59 18.17
C VAL A 117 -2.49 10.33 19.28
N LYS A 118 -2.50 9.83 20.53
CA LYS A 118 -1.90 10.53 21.68
C LYS A 118 -0.44 10.90 21.53
N ASN A 119 0.36 10.10 20.82
CA ASN A 119 1.79 10.33 20.63
C ASN A 119 2.16 10.85 19.23
N ALA A 120 1.21 10.88 18.30
CA ALA A 120 1.44 11.25 16.92
C ALA A 120 0.85 12.61 16.54
N VAL A 121 0.02 13.20 17.42
CA VAL A 121 -0.73 14.42 17.14
C VAL A 121 -0.10 15.59 17.88
N SER A 122 0.33 16.61 17.13
CA SER A 122 0.42 17.97 17.63
C SER A 122 -0.95 18.66 17.53
N ASP A 123 -1.10 19.86 18.05
CA ASP A 123 -2.38 20.58 18.03
C ASP A 123 -2.95 20.78 16.61
N GLU A 124 -2.14 20.69 15.57
CA GLU A 124 -2.51 20.99 14.19
C GLU A 124 -2.31 19.85 13.18
N CYS A 125 -1.43 18.87 13.43
CA CYS A 125 -1.11 17.82 12.47
C CYS A 125 -0.93 16.43 13.10
N VAL A 126 -1.08 15.41 12.26
CA VAL A 126 -0.80 14.01 12.57
C VAL A 126 0.52 13.64 11.92
N ARG A 127 1.44 13.08 12.69
CA ARG A 127 2.71 12.57 12.17
C ARG A 127 2.50 11.23 11.47
N VAL A 128 3.10 11.11 10.30
CA VAL A 128 3.06 9.89 9.49
C VAL A 128 4.48 9.48 9.15
N SER A 129 4.83 8.24 9.47
CA SER A 129 6.12 7.66 9.10
C SER A 129 5.94 6.86 7.82
N PRO A 130 6.58 7.24 6.70
CA PRO A 130 6.55 6.43 5.50
C PRO A 130 7.36 5.14 5.71
N ARG A 131 6.86 4.06 5.15
CA ARG A 131 7.53 2.78 5.08
C ARG A 131 7.29 2.15 3.73
N SER A 132 8.31 1.57 3.13
CA SER A 132 8.16 0.77 1.92
C SER A 132 8.92 -0.55 2.01
N LEU A 133 8.32 -1.54 1.37
CA LEU A 133 8.79 -2.90 1.37
C LEU A 133 8.74 -3.42 -0.07
N LEU A 134 9.91 -3.58 -0.70
CA LEU A 134 10.02 -4.27 -1.96
C LEU A 134 10.04 -5.77 -1.67
N VAL A 135 9.09 -6.50 -2.24
CA VAL A 135 8.97 -7.95 -2.04
C VAL A 135 9.06 -8.68 -3.35
N ARG A 136 9.59 -9.89 -3.29
CA ARG A 136 9.57 -10.89 -4.36
C ARG A 136 8.91 -12.15 -3.81
N ASP A 137 7.70 -12.42 -4.28
CA ASP A 137 6.92 -13.60 -3.88
C ASP A 137 7.13 -14.73 -4.88
N TYR A 138 7.57 -15.87 -4.38
CA TYR A 138 7.81 -17.06 -5.21
C TYR A 138 6.60 -18.01 -5.23
N GLN A 139 6.74 -19.08 -5.97
CA GLN A 139 5.75 -20.15 -6.10
C GLN A 139 5.22 -20.58 -4.72
N ASN A 140 3.92 -20.83 -4.64
CA ASN A 140 3.20 -21.24 -3.42
C ASN A 140 3.10 -20.17 -2.33
N PHE A 141 3.60 -18.96 -2.52
CA PHE A 141 3.30 -17.89 -1.57
C PHE A 141 1.78 -17.68 -1.48
N ALA A 142 1.29 -17.59 -0.27
CA ALA A 142 -0.10 -17.25 0.03
C ALA A 142 -0.16 -16.38 1.26
N LEU A 143 -1.12 -15.47 1.29
CA LEU A 143 -1.39 -14.63 2.43
C LEU A 143 -2.89 -14.62 2.69
N GLY A 144 -3.31 -15.17 3.81
CA GLY A 144 -4.73 -15.28 4.17
C GLY A 144 -5.41 -13.91 4.28
N PRO A 145 -6.76 -13.87 4.17
CA PRO A 145 -7.51 -12.65 4.35
C PRO A 145 -7.18 -11.95 5.68
N HIS A 146 -6.88 -10.65 5.62
CA HIS A 146 -6.56 -9.81 6.78
C HIS A 146 -6.89 -8.35 6.48
N THR A 147 -6.92 -7.50 7.49
CA THR A 147 -7.27 -6.08 7.36
C THR A 147 -6.11 -5.12 7.67
N ASP A 148 -4.91 -5.62 7.85
CA ASP A 148 -3.74 -4.83 8.27
C ASP A 148 -3.76 -4.33 9.72
N SER A 149 -2.60 -3.82 10.19
CA SER A 149 -2.44 -3.27 11.53
C SER A 149 -3.05 -1.87 11.66
N GLU A 150 -3.31 -1.47 12.90
CA GLU A 150 -3.96 -0.20 13.25
C GLU A 150 -3.19 1.05 12.82
N SER A 151 -1.87 0.98 12.82
CA SER A 151 -1.03 2.11 12.43
C SER A 151 -1.15 2.49 10.96
N LYS A 152 -1.56 1.56 10.09
CA LYS A 152 -1.75 1.82 8.66
C LYS A 152 -3.09 2.53 8.42
N PHE A 153 -3.16 3.41 7.44
CA PHE A 153 -4.40 4.09 7.05
C PHE A 153 -4.67 4.04 5.55
N ILE A 154 -3.63 4.06 4.74
CA ILE A 154 -3.64 3.79 3.30
C ILE A 154 -2.53 2.79 3.02
N VAL A 155 -2.74 1.88 2.10
CA VAL A 155 -1.71 0.96 1.62
C VAL A 155 -1.68 1.00 0.11
N GLY A 156 -0.50 1.17 -0.46
CA GLY A 156 -0.24 1.09 -1.88
C GLY A 156 0.58 -0.15 -2.21
N ALA A 157 0.25 -0.81 -3.31
CA ALA A 157 1.00 -1.93 -3.87
C ALA A 157 1.30 -1.63 -5.34
N PHE A 158 2.54 -1.28 -5.66
CA PHE A 158 3.01 -1.18 -7.04
C PHE A 158 3.40 -2.56 -7.55
N TYR A 159 2.83 -2.98 -8.66
CA TYR A 159 3.15 -4.25 -9.30
C TYR A 159 4.20 -4.06 -10.39
N PHE A 160 5.25 -4.89 -10.35
CA PHE A 160 6.40 -4.80 -11.24
C PHE A 160 6.64 -6.10 -12.05
N PRO A 161 5.60 -6.77 -12.58
CA PRO A 161 5.86 -7.89 -13.50
C PRO A 161 6.41 -7.37 -14.81
N LYS A 162 7.28 -8.17 -15.44
CA LYS A 162 7.84 -7.86 -16.76
C LYS A 162 6.78 -7.96 -17.86
N ASP A 163 5.86 -8.89 -17.69
CA ASP A 163 4.80 -9.22 -18.65
C ASP A 163 3.56 -9.78 -17.91
N ASP A 164 2.59 -10.27 -18.66
CA ASP A 164 1.33 -10.81 -18.11
C ASP A 164 1.44 -12.28 -17.62
N SER A 165 2.61 -12.90 -17.59
CA SER A 165 2.80 -14.32 -17.18
C SER A 165 2.37 -14.58 -15.73
N LEU A 166 2.48 -13.60 -14.85
CA LEU A 166 2.07 -13.65 -13.46
C LEU A 166 0.77 -12.85 -13.20
N ARG A 167 -0.02 -12.58 -14.22
CA ARG A 167 -1.22 -11.72 -14.15
C ARG A 167 -2.19 -12.14 -13.05
N ASP A 168 -2.42 -13.43 -12.89
CA ASP A 168 -3.34 -13.97 -11.89
C ASP A 168 -2.78 -13.98 -10.46
N PHE A 169 -1.50 -13.65 -10.28
CA PHE A 169 -0.85 -13.61 -8.98
C PHE A 169 -0.94 -12.20 -8.36
N GLY A 170 -2.14 -11.65 -8.32
CA GLY A 170 -2.41 -10.33 -7.78
C GLY A 170 -2.87 -10.32 -6.33
N THR A 171 -3.47 -9.21 -5.92
CA THR A 171 -4.05 -9.05 -4.59
C THR A 171 -5.55 -9.25 -4.67
N SER A 172 -6.09 -10.18 -3.87
CA SER A 172 -7.52 -10.43 -3.75
C SER A 172 -8.15 -9.62 -2.64
N ILE A 173 -9.38 -9.19 -2.82
CA ILE A 173 -10.22 -8.58 -1.80
C ILE A 173 -11.41 -9.48 -1.48
N TYR A 174 -11.84 -9.44 -0.23
CA TYR A 174 -12.78 -10.41 0.32
C TYR A 174 -13.89 -9.75 1.14
N THR A 175 -14.97 -10.49 1.33
CA THR A 175 -15.95 -10.27 2.38
C THR A 175 -16.05 -11.53 3.23
N PRO A 176 -16.15 -11.42 4.57
CA PRO A 176 -16.33 -12.59 5.42
C PRO A 176 -17.69 -13.25 5.13
N LYS A 177 -17.75 -14.57 5.23
CA LYS A 177 -19.03 -15.31 5.14
C LYS A 177 -19.93 -15.04 6.33
N ASP A 178 -19.32 -14.90 7.52
CA ASP A 178 -20.00 -14.40 8.70
C ASP A 178 -19.84 -12.88 8.81
N PRO A 179 -20.90 -12.08 8.66
CA PRO A 179 -20.84 -10.62 8.72
C PRO A 179 -20.43 -10.07 10.10
N ALA A 180 -20.47 -10.88 11.16
CA ALA A 180 -20.00 -10.51 12.48
C ALA A 180 -18.45 -10.50 12.58
N VAL A 181 -17.77 -11.11 11.61
CA VAL A 181 -16.30 -11.13 11.59
C VAL A 181 -15.77 -9.76 11.20
N THR A 182 -15.25 -9.07 12.20
CA THR A 182 -14.49 -7.83 12.07
C THR A 182 -13.13 -8.06 12.71
N SER A 183 -12.10 -7.41 12.22
CA SER A 183 -10.77 -7.58 12.79
C SER A 183 -10.03 -6.27 12.92
N TRP A 184 -9.54 -6.05 14.14
CA TRP A 184 -8.72 -4.92 14.50
C TRP A 184 -7.97 -5.19 15.82
N PRO A 185 -6.65 -5.38 15.82
CA PRO A 185 -5.77 -5.76 14.70
C PRO A 185 -6.16 -7.10 14.10
N SER A 186 -5.78 -7.34 12.83
CA SER A 186 -6.20 -8.57 12.15
C SER A 186 -5.19 -9.69 12.28
N PRO A 187 -5.59 -10.90 12.64
CA PRO A 187 -4.86 -12.10 12.26
C PRO A 187 -5.07 -12.39 10.76
N HIS A 188 -4.17 -13.17 10.15
CA HIS A 188 -4.44 -13.77 8.85
C HIS A 188 -5.46 -14.91 9.03
N MET A 189 -6.56 -14.82 8.31
CA MET A 189 -7.67 -15.77 8.39
C MET A 189 -7.55 -16.82 7.28
N LYS A 190 -8.34 -17.87 7.36
CA LYS A 190 -8.41 -18.89 6.31
C LYS A 190 -9.24 -18.39 5.14
N HIS A 191 -8.80 -18.65 3.91
CA HIS A 191 -9.55 -18.28 2.70
C HIS A 191 -10.95 -18.89 2.65
N GLU A 192 -11.12 -20.09 3.20
CA GLU A 192 -12.41 -20.81 3.23
C GLU A 192 -13.53 -20.07 4.00
N ASP A 193 -13.18 -19.18 4.93
CA ASP A 193 -14.12 -18.39 5.71
C ASP A 193 -14.61 -17.11 5.00
N PHE A 194 -14.12 -16.88 3.77
CA PHE A 194 -14.38 -15.65 3.04
C PHE A 194 -14.91 -15.91 1.62
N ASN A 195 -15.69 -14.95 1.13
CA ASN A 195 -16.06 -14.84 -0.27
C ASN A 195 -15.06 -13.91 -0.96
N ARG A 196 -14.37 -14.41 -1.98
CA ARG A 196 -13.53 -13.57 -2.83
C ARG A 196 -14.40 -12.67 -3.71
N VAL A 197 -14.28 -11.37 -3.56
CA VAL A 197 -15.02 -10.37 -4.35
C VAL A 197 -14.34 -10.15 -5.68
N LYS A 198 -13.01 -9.95 -5.65
CA LYS A 198 -12.20 -9.65 -6.84
C LYS A 198 -10.73 -9.94 -6.57
N THR A 199 -10.00 -10.31 -7.60
CA THR A 199 -8.53 -10.27 -7.62
C THR A 199 -8.10 -9.11 -8.53
N PHE A 200 -7.30 -8.19 -8.02
CA PHE A 200 -6.62 -7.19 -8.83
C PHE A 200 -5.44 -7.86 -9.51
N GLU A 201 -5.40 -7.76 -10.81
CA GLU A 201 -4.38 -8.40 -11.62
C GLU A 201 -2.99 -7.85 -11.33
N ASN A 202 -1.98 -8.72 -11.33
CA ASN A 202 -0.58 -8.33 -11.27
C ASN A 202 -0.12 -8.00 -12.70
N ARG A 203 -0.49 -6.81 -13.19
CA ARG A 203 -0.15 -6.34 -14.54
C ARG A 203 1.02 -5.37 -14.52
N PRO A 204 1.81 -5.31 -15.63
CA PRO A 204 2.87 -4.33 -15.76
C PRO A 204 2.39 -2.91 -15.47
N ASN A 205 3.20 -2.15 -14.75
CA ASN A 205 2.99 -0.73 -14.53
C ASN A 205 1.63 -0.37 -13.91
N THR A 206 1.20 -1.15 -12.91
CA THR A 206 -0.07 -0.90 -12.20
C THR A 206 0.14 -0.71 -10.71
N MET A 207 -0.82 -0.07 -10.06
CA MET A 207 -0.81 0.16 -8.62
C MET A 207 -2.20 -0.05 -8.01
N LEU A 208 -2.30 -0.87 -6.99
CA LEU A 208 -3.48 -0.95 -6.14
C LEU A 208 -3.27 -0.06 -4.91
N VAL A 209 -4.22 0.82 -4.62
CA VAL A 209 -4.22 1.57 -3.35
C VAL A 209 -5.56 1.40 -2.66
N PHE A 210 -5.53 1.15 -1.37
CA PHE A 210 -6.74 1.01 -0.58
C PHE A 210 -6.61 1.61 0.81
N MET A 211 -7.75 1.95 1.38
CA MET A 211 -7.84 2.42 2.77
C MET A 211 -7.89 1.23 3.72
N LYS A 212 -7.14 1.31 4.81
CA LYS A 212 -7.32 0.40 5.95
C LYS A 212 -8.63 0.74 6.66
N THR A 213 -9.50 -0.25 6.76
CA THR A 213 -10.75 -0.24 7.53
C THR A 213 -10.90 -1.55 8.29
N ASP A 214 -11.92 -1.68 9.15
CA ASP A 214 -12.23 -2.94 9.84
C ASP A 214 -12.70 -4.04 8.88
N HIS A 215 -13.04 -3.67 7.66
CA HIS A 215 -13.56 -4.56 6.61
C HIS A 215 -12.70 -4.56 5.35
N SER A 216 -11.50 -3.98 5.37
CA SER A 216 -10.60 -3.97 4.21
C SER A 216 -9.85 -5.31 4.06
N TRP A 217 -10.62 -6.39 4.02
CA TRP A 217 -10.12 -7.74 3.91
C TRP A 217 -9.43 -7.97 2.57
N HIS A 218 -8.15 -8.28 2.61
CA HIS A 218 -7.35 -8.55 1.43
C HIS A 218 -6.31 -9.63 1.70
N GLY A 219 -5.74 -10.18 0.65
CA GLY A 219 -4.75 -11.25 0.75
C GLY A 219 -4.23 -11.67 -0.61
N VAL A 220 -3.49 -12.76 -0.65
CA VAL A 220 -2.92 -13.38 -1.86
C VAL A 220 -3.29 -14.84 -1.90
N GLU A 221 -3.95 -15.25 -2.99
CA GLU A 221 -4.29 -16.64 -3.24
C GLU A 221 -3.02 -17.44 -3.57
N ARG A 222 -2.98 -18.69 -3.09
CA ARG A 222 -1.90 -19.61 -3.48
C ARG A 222 -1.99 -19.89 -4.97
N LYS A 223 -0.89 -19.71 -5.67
CA LYS A 223 -0.76 -20.02 -7.09
C LYS A 223 0.45 -20.93 -7.33
N GLN A 224 0.28 -21.87 -8.23
CA GLN A 224 1.38 -22.66 -8.77
C GLN A 224 1.82 -21.98 -10.07
N HIS A 225 2.96 -21.30 -10.01
CA HIS A 225 3.59 -20.66 -11.16
C HIS A 225 4.97 -21.27 -11.41
N SER A 226 5.58 -20.87 -12.51
CA SER A 226 7.02 -21.08 -12.72
C SER A 226 7.83 -20.39 -11.61
N ASN A 227 9.10 -20.74 -11.45
CA ASN A 227 10.02 -20.16 -10.45
C ASN A 227 10.31 -18.64 -10.63
N VAL A 228 9.50 -17.93 -11.41
CA VAL A 228 9.63 -16.48 -11.59
C VAL A 228 8.99 -15.80 -10.40
N GLY A 229 9.73 -14.92 -9.74
CA GLY A 229 9.26 -14.13 -8.61
C GLY A 229 8.28 -13.03 -9.05
N ARG A 230 7.27 -12.78 -8.24
CA ARG A 230 6.38 -11.63 -8.36
C ARG A 230 6.95 -10.45 -7.59
N ASP A 231 7.40 -9.42 -8.27
CA ASP A 231 7.91 -8.20 -7.65
C ASP A 231 6.77 -7.22 -7.35
N VAL A 232 6.68 -6.77 -6.09
CA VAL A 232 5.72 -5.78 -5.62
C VAL A 232 6.40 -4.84 -4.63
N LEU A 233 6.18 -3.54 -4.80
CA LEU A 233 6.57 -2.57 -3.79
C LEU A 233 5.34 -2.13 -2.99
N PHE A 234 5.32 -2.47 -1.72
CA PHE A 234 4.34 -1.94 -0.78
C PHE A 234 4.78 -0.58 -0.26
N TRP A 235 3.92 0.41 -0.39
CA TRP A 235 4.01 1.71 0.26
C TRP A 235 3.02 1.74 1.42
N ILE A 236 3.53 1.92 2.62
CA ILE A 236 2.78 1.68 3.87
C ILE A 236 3.04 2.84 4.85
N PRO A 237 2.43 4.01 4.65
CA PRO A 237 2.51 5.09 5.62
C PRO A 237 1.80 4.70 6.91
N GLN A 238 2.46 4.91 8.04
CA GLN A 238 1.98 4.55 9.36
C GLN A 238 1.77 5.81 10.21
N ILE A 239 0.64 5.87 10.92
CA ILE A 239 0.38 6.91 11.90
C ILE A 239 1.24 6.65 13.13
N GLY A 240 1.91 7.68 13.61
CA GLY A 240 2.83 7.62 14.73
C GLY A 240 4.29 7.56 14.30
N ALA A 241 5.18 7.82 15.23
CA ALA A 241 6.60 7.73 14.97
C ALA A 241 7.03 6.25 14.98
N ALA A 242 7.41 5.72 13.83
CA ALA A 242 8.35 4.60 13.85
C ALA A 242 9.68 5.16 14.37
N ALA A 243 10.29 4.50 15.34
CA ALA A 243 11.64 4.83 15.76
C ALA A 243 12.56 4.78 14.52
N GLY A 244 13.18 5.91 14.16
CA GLY A 244 14.10 6.00 13.02
C GLY A 244 13.59 6.69 11.75
N ALA A 245 12.37 7.23 11.72
CA ALA A 245 11.96 8.09 10.61
C ALA A 245 12.68 9.46 10.72
N GLU A 246 13.60 9.72 9.80
CA GLU A 246 14.41 10.96 9.82
C GLU A 246 13.56 12.22 9.65
N ILE A 247 12.47 12.16 8.89
CA ILE A 247 11.52 13.28 8.71
C ILE A 247 10.09 12.70 8.71
N PRO A 248 9.29 12.93 9.76
CA PRO A 248 7.90 12.53 9.76
C PRO A 248 7.11 13.40 8.77
N LEU A 249 6.32 12.76 7.92
CA LEU A 249 5.32 13.43 7.11
C LEU A 249 4.21 13.98 8.02
N GLN A 250 3.54 15.03 7.56
CA GLN A 250 2.51 15.70 8.34
C GLN A 250 1.19 15.73 7.57
N LEU A 251 0.13 15.27 8.23
CA LEU A 251 -1.23 15.42 7.71
C LEU A 251 -2.02 16.38 8.57
N PRO A 252 -2.74 17.35 7.98
CA PRO A 252 -3.63 18.21 8.72
C PRO A 252 -4.60 17.41 9.59
N LYS A 253 -4.79 17.79 10.85
CA LYS A 253 -5.66 17.12 11.81
C LYS A 253 -7.10 16.94 11.30
N ARG A 254 -7.56 17.83 10.41
CA ARG A 254 -8.88 17.73 9.78
C ARG A 254 -9.17 16.38 9.11
N TRP A 255 -8.16 15.67 8.63
CA TRP A 255 -8.32 14.35 8.02
C TRP A 255 -8.62 13.24 9.04
N PHE A 256 -8.40 13.52 10.33
CA PHE A 256 -8.59 12.60 11.45
C PHE A 256 -9.60 13.12 12.47
N SER A 257 -10.19 14.28 12.26
CA SER A 257 -11.24 14.84 13.11
C SER A 257 -12.61 14.25 12.77
N LYS A 258 -13.54 14.31 13.73
CA LYS A 258 -14.92 13.85 13.49
C LYS A 258 -15.51 14.61 12.29
N PRO A 259 -16.10 13.90 11.31
CA PRO A 259 -16.79 14.57 10.22
C PRO A 259 -17.95 15.41 10.78
N SER A 260 -18.15 16.59 10.21
CA SER A 260 -19.30 17.43 10.54
C SER A 260 -20.62 16.70 10.26
N PHE A 261 -21.72 17.19 10.81
CA PHE A 261 -23.05 16.61 10.55
C PHE A 261 -23.38 16.58 9.04
N ILE A 262 -22.98 17.61 8.31
CA ILE A 262 -23.16 17.71 6.85
C ILE A 262 -22.33 16.65 6.13
N ASP A 263 -21.09 16.41 6.54
CA ASP A 263 -20.22 15.39 5.93
C ASP A 263 -20.78 13.97 6.12
N ARG A 264 -21.51 13.72 7.22
CA ARG A 264 -22.18 12.43 7.47
C ARG A 264 -23.38 12.21 6.56
N LEU A 265 -24.13 13.26 6.26
CA LEU A 265 -25.28 13.19 5.36
C LEU A 265 -24.84 12.91 3.91
N THR A 266 -23.84 13.63 3.41
CA THR A 266 -23.33 13.45 2.04
C THR A 266 -22.69 12.07 1.82
N THR A 267 -22.06 11.49 2.84
CA THR A 267 -21.47 10.13 2.75
C THR A 267 -22.55 9.03 2.70
N LYS A 268 -23.72 9.25 3.31
CA LYS A 268 -24.86 8.30 3.26
C LYS A 268 -25.62 8.33 1.92
N ILE A 269 -25.53 9.43 1.17
CA ILE A 269 -26.26 9.63 -0.09
C ILE A 269 -25.40 9.20 -1.31
N GLY A 270 -24.15 8.77 -1.10
CA GLY A 270 -23.31 8.23 -2.19
C GLY A 270 -22.79 9.28 -3.19
N VAL A 271 -22.76 10.56 -2.81
CA VAL A 271 -22.17 11.66 -3.61
C VAL A 271 -20.74 11.91 -3.19
#